data_a1fa7c2d62f5967ee6fd40eb027f1b7e
#
_entry.id   a1fa7c2d62f5967ee6fd40eb027f1b7e
#
_cell.length_a   1.000
_cell.length_b   1.000
_cell.length_c   1.000
_cell.angle_alpha   90.00
_cell.angle_beta   90.00
_cell.angle_gamma   90.00
#
_symmetry.space_group_name_H-M   'P 1'
#
loop_
_entity.id
_entity.type
_entity.pdbx_description
1 polymer ?
#
loop_
_entity_poly.entity_id
_entity_poly.type
_entity_poly.pdbx_seq_one_letter_code
_entity_poly.pdbx_strand_id
1 'polypeptide(L)'
;MLDDFSRVLRFKPHLLVRDAGSGALYVVDEFRRSVLPGDVFPAIAACMRDRLTIAQTFAALAARFSQWEVLAALDQLVRRGYVRADAPGERDAELAFHERAGVDGDAASGVASRLTVAVEAFGVDPRAQLDAFAACGIGVAPDAPLTVALTDGYDRAELIVAAERAAARGGALSPRVRCPRAPSRASTGSRRAYRPPRSGKADPRRTKESCRRDPARRRARP
;
A
#
# COMPACT_ATOMS: atom_id res chain seq x y z
N MET A 1 -6.83 -18.82 10.54
CA MET A 1 -7.06 -18.39 9.13
C MET A 1 -7.11 -19.59 8.17
N LEU A 2 -6.24 -20.59 8.32
CA LEU A 2 -6.25 -21.82 7.48
C LEU A 2 -7.17 -22.93 8.02
N ASP A 3 -7.95 -22.66 9.07
CA ASP A 3 -8.86 -23.63 9.70
C ASP A 3 -10.17 -23.82 8.95
N ASP A 4 -10.48 -22.91 8.03
CA ASP A 4 -11.69 -22.94 7.23
C ASP A 4 -11.33 -23.02 5.73
N PHE A 5 -11.41 -24.21 5.17
CA PHE A 5 -11.07 -24.52 3.79
C PHE A 5 -12.06 -23.95 2.75
N SER A 6 -13.22 -23.46 3.18
CA SER A 6 -14.18 -22.80 2.30
C SER A 6 -13.80 -21.35 1.98
N ARG A 7 -12.81 -20.80 2.69
CA ARG A 7 -12.38 -19.41 2.48
C ARG A 7 -11.61 -19.24 1.18
N VAL A 8 -11.84 -18.10 0.56
CA VAL A 8 -10.99 -17.57 -0.51
C VAL A 8 -9.90 -16.72 0.12
N LEU A 9 -8.65 -16.97 -0.25
CA LEU A 9 -7.53 -16.13 0.13
C LEU A 9 -7.11 -15.25 -1.05
N ARG A 10 -6.67 -14.03 -0.77
CA ARG A 10 -6.08 -13.14 -1.76
C ARG A 10 -4.85 -12.44 -1.21
N PHE A 11 -3.96 -12.00 -2.08
CA PHE A 11 -2.89 -11.11 -1.67
C PHE A 11 -3.46 -9.76 -1.23
N LYS A 12 -2.81 -9.16 -0.26
CA LYS A 12 -3.15 -7.82 0.20
C LYS A 12 -3.05 -6.82 -0.95
N PRO A 13 -4.01 -5.90 -1.11
CA PRO A 13 -4.12 -5.06 -2.31
C PRO A 13 -2.96 -4.05 -2.49
N HIS A 14 -2.21 -3.73 -1.42
CA HIS A 14 -1.03 -2.87 -1.53
C HIS A 14 0.22 -3.59 -2.04
N LEU A 15 0.21 -4.92 -2.13
CA LEU A 15 1.35 -5.72 -2.58
C LEU A 15 1.36 -5.87 -4.10
N LEU A 16 2.51 -5.62 -4.70
CA LEU A 16 2.77 -6.01 -6.07
C LEU A 16 3.29 -7.45 -6.09
N VAL A 17 2.51 -8.34 -6.67
CA VAL A 17 2.85 -9.77 -6.77
C VAL A 17 3.15 -10.12 -8.21
N ARG A 18 4.34 -10.66 -8.49
CA ARG A 18 4.77 -11.05 -9.84
C ARG A 18 5.42 -12.42 -9.84
N ASP A 19 5.01 -13.23 -10.79
CA ASP A 19 5.73 -14.45 -11.17
C ASP A 19 7.01 -14.06 -11.90
N ALA A 20 8.13 -14.60 -11.44
CA ALA A 20 9.44 -14.35 -12.03
C ALA A 20 9.73 -15.21 -13.26
N GLY A 21 8.87 -16.18 -13.59
CA GLY A 21 9.11 -17.14 -14.68
C GLY A 21 10.25 -18.13 -14.41
N SER A 22 10.85 -18.10 -13.21
CA SER A 22 11.99 -18.93 -12.80
C SER A 22 11.68 -19.80 -11.58
N GLY A 23 10.42 -20.16 -11.37
CA GLY A 23 10.02 -20.94 -10.18
C GLY A 23 10.05 -20.13 -8.89
N ALA A 24 9.84 -18.81 -8.96
CA ALA A 24 9.80 -17.94 -7.81
C ALA A 24 8.71 -16.89 -7.91
N LEU A 25 8.14 -16.49 -6.79
CA LEU A 25 7.18 -15.41 -6.69
C LEU A 25 7.83 -14.19 -6.05
N TYR A 26 7.77 -13.03 -6.72
CA TYR A 26 8.18 -11.76 -6.16
C TYR A 26 6.99 -11.10 -5.49
N VAL A 27 7.18 -10.69 -4.23
CA VAL A 27 6.22 -9.91 -3.46
C VAL A 27 6.92 -8.62 -3.05
N VAL A 28 6.39 -7.50 -3.50
CA VAL A 28 6.98 -6.17 -3.31
C VAL A 28 5.96 -5.26 -2.66
N ASP A 29 6.34 -4.63 -1.56
CA ASP A 29 5.66 -3.49 -0.98
C ASP A 29 6.52 -2.22 -1.11
N GLU A 30 6.09 -1.12 -0.54
CA GLU A 30 6.82 0.15 -0.59
C GLU A 30 8.21 0.08 0.05
N PHE A 31 8.38 -0.73 1.08
CA PHE A 31 9.59 -0.80 1.90
C PHE A 31 10.36 -2.11 1.75
N ARG A 32 9.72 -3.17 1.26
CA ARG A 32 10.30 -4.52 1.26
C ARG A 32 10.13 -5.19 -0.10
N ARG A 33 11.15 -5.96 -0.44
CA ARG A 33 11.13 -6.85 -1.60
C ARG A 33 11.44 -8.26 -1.10
N SER A 34 10.55 -9.18 -1.39
CA SER A 34 10.70 -10.58 -0.98
C SER A 34 10.64 -11.48 -2.20
N VAL A 35 11.46 -12.50 -2.18
CA VAL A 35 11.45 -13.58 -3.16
C VAL A 35 11.02 -14.84 -2.45
N LEU A 36 10.01 -15.52 -2.96
CA LEU A 36 9.53 -16.80 -2.47
C LEU A 36 9.95 -17.86 -3.51
N PRO A 37 11.03 -18.60 -3.24
CA PRO A 37 11.52 -19.62 -4.17
C PRO A 37 10.63 -20.87 -4.11
N GLY A 38 10.43 -21.51 -5.27
CA GLY A 38 9.65 -22.73 -5.42
C GLY A 38 8.40 -22.52 -6.25
N ASP A 39 8.18 -23.42 -7.21
CA ASP A 39 7.07 -23.39 -8.18
C ASP A 39 5.68 -23.39 -7.53
N VAL A 40 5.56 -23.82 -6.29
CA VAL A 40 4.32 -23.86 -5.54
C VAL A 40 3.75 -22.44 -5.31
N PHE A 41 4.60 -21.43 -5.09
CA PHE A 41 4.14 -20.06 -4.82
C PHE A 41 3.50 -19.38 -6.04
N PRO A 42 4.11 -19.40 -7.25
CA PRO A 42 3.43 -18.93 -8.46
C PRO A 42 2.12 -19.69 -8.75
N ALA A 43 2.09 -21.01 -8.51
CA ALA A 43 0.89 -21.81 -8.70
C ALA A 43 -0.24 -21.41 -7.73
N ILE A 44 0.07 -21.21 -6.45
CA ILE A 44 -0.89 -20.70 -5.46
C ILE A 44 -1.35 -19.28 -5.84
N ALA A 45 -0.43 -18.42 -6.30
CA ALA A 45 -0.78 -17.05 -6.72
C ALA A 45 -1.76 -17.05 -7.90
N ALA A 46 -1.66 -18.00 -8.82
CA ALA A 46 -2.64 -18.19 -9.90
C ALA A 46 -4.01 -18.57 -9.34
N CYS A 47 -4.07 -19.56 -8.43
CA CYS A 47 -5.33 -19.97 -7.78
C CYS A 47 -6.00 -18.82 -7.02
N MET A 48 -5.22 -17.99 -6.32
CA MET A 48 -5.73 -16.81 -5.61
C MET A 48 -6.28 -15.74 -6.58
N ARG A 49 -5.66 -15.57 -7.75
CA ARG A 49 -6.15 -14.66 -8.81
C ARG A 49 -7.49 -15.13 -9.35
N ASP A 50 -7.64 -16.44 -9.49
CA ASP A 50 -8.87 -17.08 -9.96
C ASP A 50 -9.92 -17.21 -8.85
N ARG A 51 -9.63 -16.68 -7.65
CA ARG A 51 -10.52 -16.67 -6.48
C ARG A 51 -10.96 -18.05 -6.02
N LEU A 52 -10.09 -19.04 -6.15
CA LEU A 52 -10.35 -20.37 -5.64
C LEU A 52 -10.34 -20.41 -4.12
N THR A 53 -11.22 -21.22 -3.53
CA THR A 53 -11.17 -21.51 -2.10
C THR A 53 -9.90 -22.27 -1.77
N ILE A 54 -9.55 -22.35 -0.48
CA ILE A 54 -8.41 -23.17 -0.02
C ILE A 54 -8.60 -24.63 -0.47
N ALA A 55 -9.80 -25.21 -0.31
CA ALA A 55 -10.08 -26.57 -0.76
C ALA A 55 -9.91 -26.74 -2.28
N GLN A 56 -10.41 -25.78 -3.07
CA GLN A 56 -10.23 -25.81 -4.54
C GLN A 56 -8.77 -25.64 -4.95
N THR A 57 -8.01 -24.83 -4.22
CA THR A 57 -6.56 -24.67 -4.45
C THR A 57 -5.82 -26.00 -4.23
N PHE A 58 -6.12 -26.73 -3.16
CA PHE A 58 -5.55 -28.09 -2.96
C PHE A 58 -5.91 -29.03 -4.10
N ALA A 59 -7.18 -29.05 -4.52
CA ALA A 59 -7.62 -29.91 -5.62
C ALA A 59 -6.94 -29.55 -6.95
N ALA A 60 -6.84 -28.26 -7.27
CA ALA A 60 -6.20 -27.78 -8.50
C ALA A 60 -4.70 -28.10 -8.57
N LEU A 61 -4.03 -28.11 -7.43
CA LEU A 61 -2.58 -28.30 -7.36
C LEU A 61 -2.16 -29.77 -7.08
N ALA A 62 -3.08 -30.66 -6.76
CA ALA A 62 -2.82 -32.05 -6.34
C ALA A 62 -2.00 -32.86 -7.33
N ALA A 63 -2.09 -32.57 -8.64
CA ALA A 63 -1.31 -33.27 -9.68
C ALA A 63 0.17 -32.85 -9.73
N ARG A 64 0.54 -31.72 -9.10
CA ARG A 64 1.89 -31.13 -9.20
C ARG A 64 2.62 -31.06 -7.88
N PHE A 65 1.89 -30.91 -6.76
CA PHE A 65 2.43 -30.68 -5.43
C PHE A 65 1.71 -31.54 -4.41
N SER A 66 2.44 -31.99 -3.40
CA SER A 66 1.84 -32.66 -2.24
C SER A 66 0.99 -31.68 -1.41
N GLN A 67 0.02 -32.20 -0.66
CA GLN A 67 -0.79 -31.38 0.23
C GLN A 67 0.06 -30.62 1.25
N TRP A 68 1.15 -31.22 1.73
CA TRP A 68 2.06 -30.60 2.69
C TRP A 68 2.83 -29.42 2.10
N GLU A 69 3.27 -29.51 0.85
CA GLU A 69 3.93 -28.40 0.16
C GLU A 69 2.98 -27.21 0.00
N VAL A 70 1.74 -27.46 -0.43
CA VAL A 70 0.72 -26.41 -0.58
C VAL A 70 0.38 -25.81 0.78
N LEU A 71 0.18 -26.64 1.82
CA LEU A 71 -0.13 -26.15 3.17
C LEU A 71 1.00 -25.30 3.74
N ALA A 72 2.25 -25.78 3.63
CA ALA A 72 3.42 -25.05 4.12
C ALA A 72 3.61 -23.73 3.41
N ALA A 73 3.36 -23.69 2.10
CA ALA A 73 3.44 -22.46 1.32
C ALA A 73 2.34 -21.47 1.70
N LEU A 74 1.10 -21.91 1.88
CA LEU A 74 -0.02 -21.08 2.37
C LEU A 74 0.26 -20.54 3.77
N ASP A 75 0.72 -21.40 4.70
CA ASP A 75 1.10 -20.99 6.06
C ASP A 75 2.21 -19.93 6.04
N GLN A 76 3.22 -20.09 5.18
CA GLN A 76 4.27 -19.10 5.01
C GLN A 76 3.73 -17.76 4.49
N LEU A 77 2.80 -17.75 3.53
CA LEU A 77 2.16 -16.53 3.03
C LEU A 77 1.35 -15.83 4.12
N VAL A 78 0.62 -16.59 4.94
CA VAL A 78 -0.17 -16.09 6.07
C VAL A 78 0.75 -15.50 7.14
N ARG A 79 1.78 -16.25 7.59
CA ARG A 79 2.71 -15.79 8.64
C ARG A 79 3.49 -14.55 8.25
N ARG A 80 3.81 -14.41 6.97
CA ARG A 80 4.46 -13.19 6.44
C ARG A 80 3.50 -12.02 6.25
N GLY A 81 2.20 -12.23 6.48
CA GLY A 81 1.18 -11.21 6.34
C GLY A 81 0.92 -10.76 4.90
N TYR A 82 1.23 -11.61 3.90
CA TYR A 82 1.05 -11.26 2.48
C TYR A 82 -0.37 -11.50 1.99
N VAL A 83 -1.11 -12.35 2.66
CA VAL A 83 -2.47 -12.74 2.27
C VAL A 83 -3.48 -12.44 3.36
N ARG A 84 -4.71 -12.30 2.94
CA ARG A 84 -5.88 -12.13 3.78
C ARG A 84 -7.06 -12.96 3.25
N ALA A 85 -8.08 -13.16 4.08
CA ALA A 85 -9.34 -13.69 3.57
C ALA A 85 -10.02 -12.65 2.67
N ASP A 86 -10.60 -13.10 1.57
CA ASP A 86 -11.41 -12.25 0.69
C ASP A 86 -12.78 -12.02 1.35
N ALA A 87 -13.16 -10.77 1.56
CA ALA A 87 -14.46 -10.39 2.07
C ALA A 87 -15.26 -9.66 0.98
N PRO A 88 -16.53 -10.03 0.74
CA PRO A 88 -17.33 -9.38 -0.27
C PRO A 88 -17.63 -7.91 0.10
N GLY A 89 -17.58 -7.03 -0.90
CA GLY A 89 -17.89 -5.60 -0.74
C GLY A 89 -16.76 -4.71 -0.21
N GLU A 90 -15.57 -5.24 -0.02
CA GLU A 90 -14.43 -4.46 0.42
C GLU A 90 -13.89 -3.51 -0.66
N ARG A 91 -13.48 -2.34 -0.22
CA ARG A 91 -12.83 -1.32 -1.07
C ARG A 91 -11.32 -1.54 -1.08
N ASP A 92 -10.80 -2.19 -2.10
CA ASP A 92 -9.37 -2.50 -2.21
C ASP A 92 -8.45 -1.29 -2.04
N ALA A 93 -8.85 -0.12 -2.52
CA ALA A 93 -8.06 1.11 -2.39
C ALA A 93 -7.98 1.60 -0.93
N GLU A 94 -9.06 1.49 -0.17
CA GLU A 94 -9.12 1.87 1.23
C GLU A 94 -8.27 0.93 2.08
N LEU A 95 -8.42 -0.38 1.86
CA LEU A 95 -7.61 -1.40 2.52
C LEU A 95 -6.12 -1.23 2.21
N ALA A 96 -5.78 -1.00 0.92
CA ALA A 96 -4.39 -0.75 0.52
C ALA A 96 -3.80 0.46 1.24
N PHE A 97 -4.58 1.52 1.43
CA PHE A 97 -4.14 2.71 2.16
C PHE A 97 -3.83 2.39 3.62
N HIS A 98 -4.73 1.73 4.34
CA HIS A 98 -4.55 1.39 5.75
C HIS A 98 -3.38 0.41 5.96
N GLU A 99 -3.30 -0.62 5.16
CA GLU A 99 -2.23 -1.62 5.27
C GLU A 99 -0.85 -1.04 4.92
N ARG A 100 -0.75 -0.09 3.98
CA ARG A 100 0.49 0.66 3.73
C ARG A 100 0.91 1.52 4.92
N ALA A 101 -0.07 2.06 5.66
CA ALA A 101 0.19 2.77 6.90
C ALA A 101 0.54 1.85 8.09
N GLY A 102 0.62 0.53 7.87
CA GLY A 102 0.91 -0.45 8.91
C GLY A 102 -0.27 -0.75 9.83
N VAL A 103 -1.47 -0.35 9.43
CA VAL A 103 -2.72 -0.59 10.17
C VAL A 103 -3.46 -1.76 9.51
N ASP A 104 -3.98 -2.66 10.32
CA ASP A 104 -4.86 -3.72 9.83
C ASP A 104 -6.10 -3.11 9.19
N GLY A 105 -6.32 -3.40 7.89
CA GLY A 105 -7.37 -2.78 7.11
C GLY A 105 -8.78 -3.06 7.65
N ASP A 106 -9.01 -4.29 8.17
CA ASP A 106 -10.30 -4.68 8.74
C ASP A 106 -10.56 -3.92 10.06
N ALA A 107 -9.54 -3.84 10.91
CA ALA A 107 -9.61 -3.07 12.16
C ALA A 107 -9.80 -1.57 11.88
N ALA A 108 -9.11 -1.02 10.88
CA ALA A 108 -9.20 0.39 10.50
C ALA A 108 -10.60 0.76 10.00
N SER A 109 -11.19 -0.04 9.13
CA SER A 109 -12.56 0.18 8.62
C SER A 109 -13.59 0.16 9.75
N GLY A 110 -13.45 -0.78 10.69
CA GLY A 110 -14.30 -0.86 11.89
C GLY A 110 -14.14 0.33 12.84
N VAL A 111 -12.97 0.95 12.91
CA VAL A 111 -12.71 2.17 13.68
C VAL A 111 -13.25 3.40 12.96
N ALA A 112 -12.99 3.52 11.65
CA ALA A 112 -13.44 4.66 10.85
C ALA A 112 -14.96 4.85 10.92
N SER A 113 -15.74 3.76 10.84
CA SER A 113 -17.19 3.81 10.93
C SER A 113 -17.75 4.25 12.31
N ARG A 114 -16.92 4.22 13.35
CA ARG A 114 -17.28 4.68 14.71
C ARG A 114 -16.63 6.01 15.07
N LEU A 115 -15.71 6.49 14.22
CA LEU A 115 -15.00 7.73 14.48
C LEU A 115 -15.95 8.92 14.25
N THR A 116 -15.99 9.81 15.23
CA THR A 116 -16.63 11.11 15.12
C THR A 116 -15.60 12.19 15.31
N VAL A 117 -15.61 13.20 14.46
CA VAL A 117 -14.68 14.33 14.50
C VAL A 117 -15.40 15.66 14.57
N ALA A 118 -14.85 16.62 15.27
CA ALA A 118 -15.23 18.03 15.13
C ALA A 118 -14.41 18.66 14.00
N VAL A 119 -15.01 19.50 13.18
CA VAL A 119 -14.34 20.19 12.07
C VAL A 119 -14.42 21.68 12.30
N GLU A 120 -13.26 22.33 12.36
CA GLU A 120 -13.11 23.77 12.40
C GLU A 120 -12.36 24.23 11.14
N ALA A 121 -12.85 25.26 10.44
CA ALA A 121 -12.26 25.73 9.19
C ALA A 121 -11.84 27.20 9.30
N PHE A 122 -10.59 27.48 8.94
CA PHE A 122 -9.96 28.80 9.01
C PHE A 122 -9.42 29.17 7.63
N GLY A 123 -10.12 30.10 6.94
CA GLY A 123 -9.71 30.59 5.62
C GLY A 123 -9.91 29.58 4.48
N VAL A 124 -10.56 28.44 4.71
CA VAL A 124 -10.82 27.40 3.70
C VAL A 124 -12.28 26.94 3.72
N ASP A 125 -12.80 26.52 2.57
CA ASP A 125 -14.11 25.88 2.49
C ASP A 125 -14.00 24.42 2.96
N PRO A 126 -14.74 24.01 4.01
CA PRO A 126 -14.67 22.66 4.55
C PRO A 126 -15.45 21.60 3.73
N ARG A 127 -16.29 21.99 2.77
CA ARG A 127 -17.24 21.09 2.08
C ARG A 127 -16.59 19.83 1.54
N ALA A 128 -15.49 19.98 0.78
CA ALA A 128 -14.82 18.85 0.18
C ALA A 128 -14.27 17.85 1.23
N GLN A 129 -13.90 18.34 2.40
CA GLN A 129 -13.42 17.48 3.50
C GLN A 129 -14.59 16.82 4.22
N LEU A 130 -15.71 17.53 4.39
CA LEU A 130 -16.94 16.97 4.96
C LEU A 130 -17.49 15.84 4.07
N ASP A 131 -17.53 16.06 2.75
CA ASP A 131 -17.92 15.03 1.79
C ASP A 131 -17.00 13.80 1.86
N ALA A 132 -15.69 14.01 2.00
CA ALA A 132 -14.72 12.92 2.16
C ALA A 132 -14.95 12.14 3.47
N PHE A 133 -15.23 12.82 4.58
CA PHE A 133 -15.54 12.17 5.85
C PHE A 133 -16.83 11.33 5.74
N ALA A 134 -17.89 11.90 5.15
CA ALA A 134 -19.14 11.17 4.90
C ALA A 134 -18.91 9.94 4.01
N ALA A 135 -18.10 10.05 2.96
CA ALA A 135 -17.76 8.92 2.08
C ALA A 135 -16.98 7.82 2.80
N CYS A 136 -16.19 8.16 3.83
CA CYS A 136 -15.46 7.20 4.67
C CYS A 136 -16.28 6.70 5.87
N GLY A 137 -17.52 7.13 6.04
CA GLY A 137 -18.36 6.76 7.17
C GLY A 137 -17.97 7.44 8.49
N ILE A 138 -17.14 8.48 8.45
CA ILE A 138 -16.70 9.26 9.63
C ILE A 138 -17.81 10.25 9.98
N GLY A 139 -18.31 10.18 11.22
CA GLY A 139 -19.30 11.13 11.74
C GLY A 139 -18.69 12.51 12.00
N VAL A 140 -19.48 13.56 11.85
CA VAL A 140 -19.08 14.92 12.20
C VAL A 140 -20.00 15.45 13.31
N ALA A 141 -19.42 15.84 14.44
CA ALA A 141 -20.13 16.42 15.57
C ALA A 141 -19.28 17.51 16.26
N PRO A 142 -19.88 18.63 16.73
CA PRO A 142 -19.13 19.75 17.30
C PRO A 142 -18.36 19.38 18.57
N ASP A 143 -18.86 18.38 19.32
CA ASP A 143 -18.30 17.98 20.61
C ASP A 143 -17.44 16.72 20.53
N ALA A 144 -17.03 16.32 19.34
CA ALA A 144 -16.20 15.13 19.16
C ALA A 144 -14.81 15.31 19.84
N PRO A 145 -14.25 14.20 20.37
CA PRO A 145 -12.95 14.25 21.07
C PRO A 145 -11.77 14.59 20.17
N LEU A 146 -11.88 14.31 18.87
CA LEU A 146 -10.88 14.65 17.86
C LEU A 146 -11.35 15.87 17.07
N THR A 147 -10.60 16.95 17.11
CA THR A 147 -10.84 18.13 16.29
C THR A 147 -9.91 18.14 15.09
N VAL A 148 -10.48 18.27 13.90
CA VAL A 148 -9.75 18.47 12.64
C VAL A 148 -9.83 19.94 12.26
N ALA A 149 -8.72 20.65 12.34
CA ALA A 149 -8.63 22.06 11.95
C ALA A 149 -8.16 22.16 10.48
N LEU A 150 -9.01 22.63 9.61
CA LEU A 150 -8.70 22.91 8.22
C LEU A 150 -8.21 24.35 8.09
N THR A 151 -7.06 24.56 7.47
CA THR A 151 -6.47 25.91 7.37
C THR A 151 -5.74 26.08 6.03
N ASP A 152 -5.56 27.33 5.62
CA ASP A 152 -4.69 27.73 4.52
C ASP A 152 -3.24 28.00 4.93
N GLY A 153 -2.97 28.11 6.25
CA GLY A 153 -1.63 28.31 6.80
C GLY A 153 -1.52 27.84 8.25
N TYR A 154 -0.32 27.40 8.66
CA TYR A 154 -0.05 26.97 10.04
C TYR A 154 0.23 28.14 11.00
N ASP A 155 0.41 29.35 10.49
CA ASP A 155 0.71 30.57 11.22
C ASP A 155 -0.53 31.31 11.76
N ARG A 156 -1.71 30.76 11.56
CA ARG A 156 -2.96 31.35 12.03
C ARG A 156 -3.12 31.29 13.53
N ALA A 157 -3.40 32.42 14.14
CA ALA A 157 -3.63 32.50 15.60
C ALA A 157 -4.85 31.68 16.05
N GLU A 158 -5.85 31.51 15.19
CA GLU A 158 -7.04 30.72 15.44
C GLU A 158 -6.74 29.24 15.71
N LEU A 159 -5.63 28.71 15.16
CA LEU A 159 -5.21 27.32 15.43
C LEU A 159 -4.78 27.13 16.89
N ILE A 160 -4.15 28.15 17.50
CA ILE A 160 -3.76 28.11 18.91
C ILE A 160 -5.02 28.01 19.78
N VAL A 161 -6.00 28.86 19.50
CA VAL A 161 -7.27 28.87 20.23
C VAL A 161 -8.03 27.55 20.05
N ALA A 162 -8.02 26.99 18.83
CA ALA A 162 -8.62 25.70 18.56
C ALA A 162 -7.92 24.56 19.32
N ALA A 163 -6.58 24.61 19.40
CA ALA A 163 -5.78 23.63 20.15
C ALA A 163 -6.09 23.71 21.67
N GLU A 164 -6.15 24.90 22.23
CA GLU A 164 -6.50 25.12 23.64
C GLU A 164 -7.91 24.59 23.95
N ARG A 165 -8.88 24.87 23.08
CA ARG A 165 -10.25 24.35 23.22
C ARG A 165 -10.30 22.82 23.13
N ALA A 166 -9.58 22.23 22.20
CA ALA A 166 -9.50 20.78 22.07
C ALA A 166 -8.87 20.16 23.31
N ALA A 167 -7.77 20.72 23.81
CA ALA A 167 -7.10 20.27 25.03
C ALA A 167 -7.99 20.40 26.28
N ALA A 168 -8.71 21.51 26.43
CA ALA A 168 -9.64 21.73 27.55
C ALA A 168 -10.78 20.70 27.59
N ARG A 169 -11.16 20.14 26.44
CA ARG A 169 -12.14 19.05 26.33
C ARG A 169 -11.53 17.66 26.51
N GLY A 170 -10.22 17.56 26.80
CA GLY A 170 -9.49 16.28 26.84
C GLY A 170 -9.32 15.62 25.48
N GLY A 171 -9.51 16.37 24.40
CA GLY A 171 -9.43 15.92 23.03
C GLY A 171 -8.07 16.21 22.38
N ALA A 172 -7.93 15.80 21.11
CA ALA A 172 -6.75 16.05 20.28
C ALA A 172 -7.10 16.96 19.09
N LEU A 173 -6.15 17.79 18.67
CA LEU A 173 -6.23 18.61 17.46
C LEU A 173 -5.34 18.01 16.38
N SER A 174 -5.90 17.81 15.18
CA SER A 174 -5.16 17.43 13.97
C SER A 174 -5.24 18.56 12.93
N PRO A 175 -4.22 19.42 12.80
CA PRO A 175 -4.21 20.47 11.79
C PRO A 175 -3.96 19.88 10.40
N ARG A 176 -4.72 20.36 9.40
CA ARG A 176 -4.58 20.03 7.99
C ARG A 176 -4.47 21.29 7.15
N VAL A 177 -3.34 21.49 6.50
CA VAL A 177 -3.19 22.60 5.53
C VAL A 177 -3.66 22.12 4.17
N ARG A 178 -4.59 22.87 3.60
CA ARG A 178 -4.96 22.72 2.21
C ARG A 178 -3.98 23.53 1.38
N CYS A 179 -2.98 22.91 0.78
CA CYS A 179 -2.21 23.57 -0.28
C CYS A 179 -3.20 24.01 -1.37
N PRO A 180 -3.28 25.32 -1.69
CA PRO A 180 -4.04 25.74 -2.85
C PRO A 180 -3.48 24.95 -4.04
N ARG A 181 -4.33 24.18 -4.72
CA ARG A 181 -3.96 23.56 -5.99
C ARG A 181 -3.39 24.67 -6.85
N ALA A 182 -2.11 24.57 -7.21
CA ALA A 182 -1.60 25.39 -8.30
C ALA A 182 -2.62 25.28 -9.44
N PRO A 183 -3.11 26.41 -10.00
CA PRO A 183 -4.10 26.37 -11.05
C PRO A 183 -3.57 25.39 -12.09
N SER A 184 -4.34 24.34 -12.36
CA SER A 184 -4.01 23.38 -13.39
C SER A 184 -3.83 24.22 -14.65
N ARG A 185 -2.59 24.46 -15.06
CA ARG A 185 -2.31 25.00 -16.38
C ARG A 185 -3.00 24.05 -17.31
N ALA A 186 -4.13 24.49 -17.84
CA ALA A 186 -4.77 23.83 -18.93
C ALA A 186 -3.67 23.60 -19.97
N SER A 187 -3.25 22.36 -20.11
CA SER A 187 -2.30 21.96 -21.13
C SER A 187 -3.04 22.06 -22.45
N THR A 188 -3.14 23.31 -22.97
CA THR A 188 -3.43 23.53 -24.36
C THR A 188 -2.30 22.86 -25.14
N GLY A 189 -2.65 21.76 -25.67
CA GLY A 189 -2.08 20.92 -26.66
C GLY A 189 -0.68 21.21 -27.17
N SER A 190 0.14 20.30 -27.07
CA SER A 190 1.00 19.79 -28.13
C SER A 190 1.44 18.41 -27.70
N ARG A 191 0.74 17.39 -28.19
CA ARG A 191 1.26 16.02 -28.21
C ARG A 191 2.49 16.02 -29.12
N ARG A 192 3.64 16.43 -28.63
CA ARG A 192 4.91 16.01 -29.22
C ARG A 192 4.99 14.50 -29.01
N ALA A 193 4.78 13.78 -30.07
CA ALA A 193 5.02 12.36 -30.13
C ALA A 193 6.41 12.07 -29.56
N TYR A 194 6.47 11.38 -28.42
CA TYR A 194 7.70 10.83 -27.89
C TYR A 194 8.27 9.86 -28.91
N ARG A 195 9.33 10.26 -29.59
CA ARG A 195 10.09 9.41 -30.50
C ARG A 195 11.16 8.72 -29.63
N PRO A 196 11.06 7.40 -29.39
CA PRO A 196 12.08 6.70 -28.63
C PRO A 196 13.42 6.82 -29.35
N PRO A 197 14.55 6.97 -28.63
CA PRO A 197 15.87 6.99 -29.22
C PRO A 197 16.07 5.66 -29.98
N ARG A 198 16.48 5.75 -31.24
CA ARG A 198 16.82 4.59 -32.06
C ARG A 198 17.89 3.77 -31.32
N SER A 199 17.60 2.49 -31.09
CA SER A 199 18.55 1.53 -30.58
C SER A 199 19.75 1.46 -31.52
N GLY A 200 20.81 2.18 -31.16
CA GLY A 200 22.14 2.00 -31.76
C GLY A 200 22.60 0.58 -31.47
N LYS A 201 22.84 -0.20 -32.51
CA LYS A 201 23.47 -1.52 -32.39
C LYS A 201 24.77 -1.33 -31.59
N ALA A 202 24.85 -1.94 -30.41
CA ALA A 202 26.05 -1.99 -29.61
C ALA A 202 27.14 -2.75 -30.41
N ASP A 203 28.26 -2.09 -30.67
CA ASP A 203 29.43 -2.69 -31.27
C ASP A 203 30.07 -3.66 -30.24
N PRO A 204 30.14 -4.97 -30.54
CA PRO A 204 30.63 -5.98 -29.59
C PRO A 204 32.15 -5.93 -29.36
N ARG A 205 32.88 -4.96 -29.91
CA ARG A 205 34.33 -4.91 -29.81
C ARG A 205 34.91 -4.02 -28.70
N ARG A 206 34.05 -3.36 -27.86
CA ARG A 206 34.54 -2.37 -26.87
C ARG A 206 34.52 -2.84 -25.41
N THR A 207 34.40 -4.12 -25.12
CA THR A 207 34.29 -4.67 -23.74
C THR A 207 35.49 -5.59 -23.39
N LYS A 208 36.72 -5.27 -23.76
CA LYS A 208 37.88 -6.07 -23.33
C LYS A 208 39.02 -5.31 -22.65
N GLU A 209 38.80 -4.08 -22.18
CA GLU A 209 39.90 -3.30 -21.59
C GLU A 209 39.53 -2.52 -20.34
N SER A 210 38.94 -3.09 -19.32
CA SER A 210 38.88 -2.43 -18.00
C SER A 210 38.70 -3.37 -16.80
N CYS A 211 39.30 -4.55 -16.82
CA CYS A 211 39.36 -5.43 -15.64
C CYS A 211 40.83 -5.84 -15.36
N ARG A 212 41.70 -4.86 -15.19
CA ARG A 212 42.98 -5.04 -14.47
C ARG A 212 43.04 -3.97 -13.39
N ARG A 213 42.43 -4.23 -12.23
CA ARG A 213 42.76 -3.55 -10.97
C ARG A 213 43.56 -4.48 -10.09
N ASP A 214 44.76 -4.05 -9.88
CA ASP A 214 45.87 -4.49 -9.06
C ASP A 214 45.45 -4.85 -7.61
N PRO A 215 45.74 -6.06 -7.06
CA PRO A 215 45.44 -6.43 -5.68
C PRO A 215 46.54 -6.09 -4.65
N ALA A 216 47.44 -5.16 -4.90
CA ALA A 216 48.66 -4.94 -4.08
C ALA A 216 48.65 -3.65 -3.23
N ARG A 217 47.52 -3.25 -2.58
CA ARG A 217 47.50 -2.17 -1.56
C ARG A 217 46.57 -2.43 -0.39
N ARG A 218 46.80 -3.53 0.34
CA ARG A 218 46.33 -3.69 1.73
C ARG A 218 47.44 -4.25 2.61
N ARG A 219 48.41 -3.42 2.97
CA ARG A 219 49.18 -3.57 4.22
C ARG A 219 49.70 -2.20 4.63
N ALA A 220 49.58 -1.93 5.94
CA ALA A 220 50.12 -0.87 6.74
C ALA A 220 49.20 0.33 7.03
N ARG A 221 48.62 0.28 8.19
CA ARG A 221 48.71 1.35 9.20
C ARG A 221 48.52 0.75 10.60
N PRO A 222 49.30 1.29 11.56
CA PRO A 222 49.46 0.76 12.89
C PRO A 222 48.23 0.99 13.79
#